data_24a332933d81dfa0ae1dbbf0837f5670
#
_entry.id   24a332933d81dfa0ae1dbbf0837f5670
#
_cell.length_a   1.000
_cell.length_b   1.000
_cell.length_c   1.000
_cell.angle_alpha   90.00
_cell.angle_beta   90.00
_cell.angle_gamma   90.00
#
_symmetry.space_group_name_H-M   'P 1'
#
loop_
_entity.id
_entity.type
_entity.pdbx_description
1 polymer ?
#
loop_
_entity_poly.entity_id
_entity_poly.type
_entity_poly.pdbx_seq_one_letter_code
_entity_poly.pdbx_strand_id
1 'polypeptide(L)'
;MTTDTVPAPPGRAVRTRPVWGIPLVTVAYLVIAAVLVAMVWPMERYETAPGTASYVSSRLTITGGEASGDAVQVFDPDGGVRFVTALGSELTPLQAFMGWVDPYVNVQTCEERFGECEPSISKQIQLGAMATAKEVAAFVALSFLGFDATFEEGPAQVGGFDPELCPTDAPELRACRVLQVGDVLLSVDVDGRDGAPSVTKDIDVLSDVSEALTGAEVGDVVTLTVRSIGAPDDQERVVEVALMESPSEPGRVIIGFNPRDTRTVQLPVEIDIDTDSIGGPSAGLAFTLALIDALTPGELSPPGGVAVTGTMSGDGEVGPIGALVQKAVAVRRSGAELFLVPSAQSVNDLAAARSAAGSGVEIVPVATLEEAVAALAARGGTPVEQG
;
A
#
# COMPACT_ATOMS: atom_id res chain seq x y z
N MET A 1 -95.49 -6.03 53.19
CA MET A 1 -94.42 -6.92 52.74
C MET A 1 -93.72 -6.17 51.59
N THR A 2 -92.67 -5.48 51.92
CA THR A 2 -91.83 -4.71 50.97
C THR A 2 -90.58 -5.58 50.67
N THR A 3 -90.48 -6.02 49.45
CA THR A 3 -89.32 -6.79 48.97
C THR A 3 -88.20 -5.83 48.57
N ASP A 4 -87.17 -5.81 49.41
CA ASP A 4 -85.91 -5.13 49.09
C ASP A 4 -85.17 -5.84 47.95
N THR A 5 -85.00 -5.21 46.81
CA THR A 5 -84.15 -5.64 45.70
C THR A 5 -82.74 -5.16 45.92
N VAL A 6 -81.80 -6.08 46.18
CA VAL A 6 -80.36 -5.80 46.27
C VAL A 6 -79.80 -5.45 44.88
N PRO A 7 -79.09 -4.34 44.70
CA PRO A 7 -78.47 -3.98 43.40
C PRO A 7 -77.28 -4.90 43.08
N ALA A 8 -77.24 -5.41 41.84
CA ALA A 8 -76.16 -6.25 41.33
C ALA A 8 -74.83 -5.45 41.32
N PRO A 9 -73.67 -6.12 41.60
CA PRO A 9 -72.35 -5.46 41.59
C PRO A 9 -71.94 -5.00 40.18
N PRO A 10 -71.26 -3.87 40.08
CA PRO A 10 -70.81 -3.35 38.77
C PRO A 10 -69.85 -4.33 38.09
N GLY A 11 -70.21 -4.72 36.86
CA GLY A 11 -69.41 -5.63 36.04
C GLY A 11 -68.02 -5.05 35.83
N ARG A 12 -66.98 -5.81 36.12
CA ARG A 12 -65.60 -5.50 35.82
C ARG A 12 -65.45 -5.34 34.30
N ALA A 13 -65.16 -4.12 33.85
CA ALA A 13 -64.80 -3.83 32.47
C ALA A 13 -63.55 -4.63 32.10
N VAL A 14 -63.66 -5.62 31.22
CA VAL A 14 -62.55 -6.34 30.60
C VAL A 14 -61.87 -5.37 29.71
N ARG A 15 -60.70 -4.85 30.15
CA ARG A 15 -59.80 -4.08 29.28
C ARG A 15 -59.31 -5.05 28.21
N THR A 16 -59.89 -4.95 27.01
CA THR A 16 -59.38 -5.60 25.81
C THR A 16 -58.00 -4.98 25.50
N ARG A 17 -56.93 -5.71 25.73
CA ARG A 17 -55.59 -5.30 25.33
C ARG A 17 -55.59 -5.17 23.80
N PRO A 18 -55.03 -4.09 23.24
CA PRO A 18 -54.99 -3.90 21.79
C PRO A 18 -54.25 -5.08 21.15
N VAL A 19 -54.91 -5.82 20.29
CA VAL A 19 -54.41 -7.02 19.59
C VAL A 19 -53.18 -6.66 18.70
N TRP A 20 -52.99 -5.36 18.40
CA TRP A 20 -51.88 -4.80 17.62
C TRP A 20 -50.54 -4.70 18.38
N GLY A 21 -50.51 -4.80 19.68
CA GLY A 21 -49.26 -4.66 20.44
C GLY A 21 -48.28 -5.82 20.20
N ILE A 22 -48.77 -7.05 20.03
CA ILE A 22 -47.92 -8.23 19.81
C ILE A 22 -47.19 -8.14 18.44
N PRO A 23 -47.90 -7.92 17.30
CA PRO A 23 -47.21 -7.83 16.00
C PRO A 23 -46.25 -6.65 15.93
N LEU A 24 -46.52 -5.50 16.56
CA LEU A 24 -45.60 -4.37 16.63
C LEU A 24 -44.30 -4.70 17.40
N VAL A 25 -44.39 -5.37 18.53
CA VAL A 25 -43.22 -5.81 19.30
C VAL A 25 -42.42 -6.85 18.53
N THR A 26 -43.10 -7.79 17.85
CA THR A 26 -42.42 -8.79 17.01
C THR A 26 -41.68 -8.14 15.84
N VAL A 27 -42.28 -7.19 15.13
CA VAL A 27 -41.65 -6.46 14.05
C VAL A 27 -40.47 -5.66 14.58
N ALA A 28 -40.60 -4.97 15.71
CA ALA A 28 -39.50 -4.23 16.32
C ALA A 28 -38.32 -5.15 16.68
N TYR A 29 -38.60 -6.32 17.23
CA TYR A 29 -37.59 -7.32 17.55
C TYR A 29 -36.87 -7.85 16.30
N LEU A 30 -37.62 -8.14 15.23
CA LEU A 30 -37.02 -8.59 13.94
C LEU A 30 -36.16 -7.50 13.31
N VAL A 31 -36.60 -6.26 13.39
CA VAL A 31 -35.78 -5.10 12.88
C VAL A 31 -34.50 -4.96 13.68
N ILE A 32 -34.58 -5.06 15.02
CA ILE A 32 -33.37 -4.99 15.86
C ILE A 32 -32.45 -6.18 15.56
N ALA A 33 -32.96 -7.37 15.42
CA ALA A 33 -32.17 -8.56 15.08
C ALA A 33 -31.52 -8.42 13.70
N ALA A 34 -32.23 -7.89 12.70
CA ALA A 34 -31.70 -7.64 11.37
C ALA A 34 -30.58 -6.59 11.41
N VAL A 35 -30.75 -5.52 12.17
CA VAL A 35 -29.71 -4.48 12.35
C VAL A 35 -28.48 -5.07 13.04
N LEU A 36 -28.65 -5.88 14.09
CA LEU A 36 -27.53 -6.53 14.76
C LEU A 36 -26.77 -7.48 13.82
N VAL A 37 -27.47 -8.25 13.00
CA VAL A 37 -26.85 -9.09 11.97
C VAL A 37 -26.11 -8.22 10.95
N ALA A 38 -26.72 -7.14 10.49
CA ALA A 38 -26.10 -6.20 9.53
C ALA A 38 -24.86 -5.47 10.09
N MET A 39 -24.68 -5.44 11.40
CA MET A 39 -23.50 -4.86 12.06
C MET A 39 -22.30 -5.84 12.12
N VAL A 40 -22.55 -7.14 12.04
CA VAL A 40 -21.53 -8.16 12.35
C VAL A 40 -21.20 -9.06 11.17
N TRP A 41 -22.15 -9.22 10.23
CA TRP A 41 -21.98 -10.12 9.10
C TRP A 41 -21.08 -9.45 8.05
N PRO A 42 -19.87 -10.00 7.74
CA PRO A 42 -19.04 -9.47 6.66
C PRO A 42 -19.72 -9.70 5.31
N MET A 43 -19.54 -8.77 4.39
CA MET A 43 -19.97 -8.92 3.01
C MET A 43 -18.75 -8.65 2.10
N GLU A 44 -18.71 -9.28 0.93
CA GLU A 44 -17.63 -9.13 -0.05
C GLU A 44 -17.63 -7.73 -0.69
N ARG A 45 -17.60 -6.71 0.16
CA ARG A 45 -17.51 -5.29 -0.19
C ARG A 45 -16.41 -4.66 0.60
N TYR A 46 -15.64 -3.83 -0.07
CA TYR A 46 -14.46 -3.17 0.46
C TYR A 46 -14.62 -1.66 0.34
N GLU A 47 -14.06 -0.94 1.28
CA GLU A 47 -14.04 0.51 1.20
C GLU A 47 -12.66 1.05 0.78
N THR A 48 -12.67 2.22 0.17
CA THR A 48 -11.56 3.14 0.18
C THR A 48 -12.05 4.42 0.85
N ALA A 49 -11.61 4.63 2.09
CA ALA A 49 -12.09 5.71 2.95
C ALA A 49 -10.92 6.60 3.42
N PRO A 50 -11.22 7.84 3.87
CA PRO A 50 -10.22 8.71 4.48
C PRO A 50 -9.59 8.07 5.71
N GLY A 51 -8.26 7.92 5.71
CA GLY A 51 -7.49 7.42 6.83
C GLY A 51 -7.03 8.54 7.77
N THR A 52 -5.75 8.50 8.13
CA THR A 52 -5.11 9.46 9.06
C THR A 52 -3.91 10.14 8.41
N ALA A 53 -3.54 11.30 8.93
CA ALA A 53 -2.25 11.93 8.68
C ALA A 53 -1.47 11.91 10.00
N SER A 54 -0.43 11.08 10.06
CA SER A 54 0.34 10.80 11.27
C SER A 54 1.78 11.28 11.11
N TYR A 55 2.39 11.79 12.17
CA TYR A 55 3.79 12.21 12.16
C TYR A 55 4.70 11.00 11.92
N VAL A 56 5.68 11.17 11.02
CA VAL A 56 6.71 10.16 10.79
C VAL A 56 7.67 10.10 11.98
N SER A 57 8.03 11.27 12.54
CA SER A 57 8.96 11.38 13.68
C SER A 57 8.59 10.50 14.87
N SER A 58 7.30 10.34 15.17
CA SER A 58 6.82 9.47 16.25
C SER A 58 7.02 7.96 16.01
N ARG A 59 7.41 7.57 14.79
CA ARG A 59 7.59 6.19 14.32
C ARG A 59 9.01 5.92 13.81
N LEU A 60 9.84 6.96 13.75
CA LEU A 60 11.20 6.92 13.24
C LEU A 60 12.18 6.63 14.37
N THR A 61 13.05 5.65 14.15
CA THR A 61 14.19 5.35 15.03
C THR A 61 15.45 5.33 14.17
N ILE A 62 16.44 6.14 14.53
CA ILE A 62 17.75 6.18 13.88
C ILE A 62 18.79 5.76 14.93
N THR A 63 19.51 4.67 14.65
CA THR A 63 20.54 4.12 15.54
C THR A 63 21.84 3.86 14.77
N GLY A 64 22.97 3.94 15.45
CA GLY A 64 24.26 3.67 14.85
C GLY A 64 24.91 4.92 14.26
N GLY A 65 26.11 4.78 13.73
CA GLY A 65 26.94 5.85 13.19
C GLY A 65 28.37 5.83 13.75
N GLU A 66 28.66 4.93 14.68
CA GLU A 66 30.05 4.78 15.21
C GLU A 66 30.98 4.01 14.24
N ALA A 67 30.43 3.26 13.30
CA ALA A 67 31.22 2.42 12.39
C ALA A 67 31.98 3.19 11.29
N SER A 68 31.54 4.41 10.94
CA SER A 68 32.13 5.23 9.85
C SER A 68 32.98 6.41 10.33
N GLY A 69 33.18 6.57 11.65
CA GLY A 69 34.04 7.64 12.21
C GLY A 69 33.41 9.03 12.29
N ASP A 70 32.32 9.28 11.58
CA ASP A 70 31.52 10.50 11.69
C ASP A 70 30.17 10.16 12.34
N ALA A 71 30.01 10.58 13.60
CA ALA A 71 28.73 10.39 14.31
C ALA A 71 27.63 11.18 13.58
N VAL A 72 26.65 10.48 13.02
CA VAL A 72 25.48 11.12 12.43
C VAL A 72 24.67 11.79 13.53
N GLN A 73 24.52 13.10 13.45
CA GLN A 73 23.74 13.86 14.42
C GLN A 73 22.26 13.76 14.08
N VAL A 74 21.45 13.32 15.05
CA VAL A 74 20.01 13.26 14.93
C VAL A 74 19.41 14.46 15.67
N PHE A 75 18.49 15.14 15.00
CA PHE A 75 17.74 16.28 15.53
C PHE A 75 16.30 15.85 15.82
N ASP A 76 15.64 16.52 16.75
CA ASP A 76 14.24 16.26 17.10
C ASP A 76 13.40 17.49 16.66
N PRO A 77 12.84 17.47 15.45
CA PRO A 77 12.07 18.59 14.93
C PRO A 77 10.73 18.75 15.67
N ASP A 78 10.39 19.98 16.06
CA ASP A 78 9.15 20.31 16.78
C ASP A 78 7.89 20.15 15.90
N GLY A 79 8.00 20.38 14.58
CA GLY A 79 6.88 20.41 13.62
C GLY A 79 6.62 19.06 12.97
N GLY A 80 7.58 18.57 12.25
CA GLY A 80 7.61 17.28 11.58
C GLY A 80 6.67 17.10 10.39
N VAL A 81 6.99 16.10 9.60
CA VAL A 81 6.28 15.68 8.39
C VAL A 81 5.24 14.62 8.73
N ARG A 82 4.02 14.75 8.18
CA ARG A 82 2.97 13.72 8.32
C ARG A 82 2.83 12.92 7.04
N PHE A 83 2.87 11.59 7.15
CA PHE A 83 2.44 10.72 6.07
C PHE A 83 0.93 10.48 6.12
N VAL A 84 0.31 10.24 4.97
CA VAL A 84 -1.15 10.17 4.84
C VAL A 84 -1.57 8.79 4.35
N THR A 85 -2.56 8.22 5.04
CA THR A 85 -3.13 6.91 4.72
C THR A 85 -4.55 7.01 4.17
N ALA A 86 -4.96 5.99 3.43
CA ALA A 86 -6.35 5.68 3.15
C ALA A 86 -6.71 4.34 3.79
N LEU A 87 -7.91 4.22 4.30
CA LEU A 87 -8.42 2.97 4.86
C LEU A 87 -8.95 2.06 3.75
N GLY A 88 -8.80 0.77 3.96
CA GLY A 88 -9.25 -0.23 3.03
C GLY A 88 -9.67 -1.49 3.76
N SER A 89 -10.87 -1.51 4.33
CA SER A 89 -11.41 -2.64 5.09
C SER A 89 -12.57 -3.32 4.38
N GLU A 90 -12.77 -4.59 4.71
CA GLU A 90 -14.00 -5.31 4.38
C GLU A 90 -15.16 -4.75 5.19
N LEU A 91 -16.34 -4.64 4.58
CA LEU A 91 -17.49 -3.96 5.14
C LEU A 91 -18.58 -4.93 5.60
N THR A 92 -19.29 -4.53 6.64
CA THR A 92 -20.59 -5.07 6.97
C THR A 92 -21.70 -4.35 6.16
N PRO A 93 -22.91 -4.92 6.01
CA PRO A 93 -24.01 -4.25 5.30
C PRO A 93 -24.34 -2.85 5.81
N LEU A 94 -24.25 -2.65 7.13
CA LEU A 94 -24.48 -1.31 7.71
C LEU A 94 -23.36 -0.34 7.34
N GLN A 95 -22.09 -0.76 7.38
CA GLN A 95 -20.95 0.06 6.98
C GLN A 95 -21.00 0.38 5.48
N ALA A 96 -21.33 -0.60 4.63
CA ALA A 96 -21.52 -0.37 3.21
C ALA A 96 -22.62 0.66 2.92
N PHE A 97 -23.75 0.58 3.61
CA PHE A 97 -24.82 1.58 3.49
C PHE A 97 -24.34 2.98 3.91
N MET A 98 -23.61 3.08 5.01
CA MET A 98 -23.03 4.36 5.45
C MET A 98 -21.99 4.89 4.46
N GLY A 99 -21.17 4.01 3.90
CA GLY A 99 -20.18 4.36 2.88
C GLY A 99 -20.81 4.89 1.59
N TRP A 100 -21.95 4.35 1.16
CA TRP A 100 -22.67 4.86 -0.02
C TRP A 100 -23.27 6.26 0.18
N VAL A 101 -23.50 6.66 1.43
CA VAL A 101 -24.01 8.01 1.76
C VAL A 101 -22.88 9.02 1.93
N ASP A 102 -21.67 8.59 2.27
CA ASP A 102 -20.51 9.46 2.42
C ASP A 102 -19.83 9.69 1.05
N PRO A 103 -19.78 10.93 0.53
CA PRO A 103 -19.20 11.23 -0.79
C PRO A 103 -17.69 10.98 -0.87
N TYR A 104 -17.02 10.77 0.26
CA TYR A 104 -15.58 10.54 0.34
C TYR A 104 -15.22 9.06 0.57
N VAL A 105 -16.21 8.18 0.67
CA VAL A 105 -16.00 6.74 0.81
C VAL A 105 -16.38 6.06 -0.52
N ASN A 106 -15.44 5.33 -1.07
CA ASN A 106 -15.69 4.52 -2.26
C ASN A 106 -15.92 3.07 -1.83
N VAL A 107 -17.14 2.55 -2.08
CA VAL A 107 -17.53 1.15 -1.78
C VAL A 107 -17.44 0.34 -3.07
N GLN A 108 -16.59 -0.67 -3.08
CA GLN A 108 -16.21 -1.46 -4.25
C GLN A 108 -16.47 -2.96 -4.01
N THR A 109 -16.63 -3.73 -5.09
CA THR A 109 -16.55 -5.19 -5.01
C THR A 109 -15.11 -5.64 -4.76
N CYS A 110 -14.93 -6.93 -4.46
CA CYS A 110 -13.61 -7.51 -4.32
C CYS A 110 -12.81 -7.40 -5.63
N GLU A 111 -13.45 -7.72 -6.76
CA GLU A 111 -12.83 -7.66 -8.10
C GLU A 111 -12.51 -6.22 -8.53
N GLU A 112 -13.41 -5.26 -8.26
CA GLU A 112 -13.15 -3.84 -8.57
C GLU A 112 -11.96 -3.28 -7.79
N ARG A 113 -11.67 -3.85 -6.59
CA ARG A 113 -10.61 -3.36 -5.73
C ARG A 113 -9.27 -4.05 -5.96
N PHE A 114 -9.28 -5.37 -6.15
CA PHE A 114 -8.08 -6.19 -6.16
C PHE A 114 -7.80 -6.83 -7.51
N GLY A 115 -8.68 -6.67 -8.51
CA GLY A 115 -8.64 -7.38 -9.78
C GLY A 115 -9.08 -8.83 -9.60
N GLU A 116 -8.18 -9.71 -9.20
CA GLU A 116 -8.54 -11.02 -8.64
C GLU A 116 -8.88 -10.87 -7.15
N CYS A 117 -9.94 -11.56 -6.71
CA CYS A 117 -10.43 -11.44 -5.34
C CYS A 117 -9.55 -12.24 -4.37
N GLU A 118 -8.32 -11.80 -4.17
CA GLU A 118 -7.36 -12.37 -3.23
C GLU A 118 -6.78 -11.32 -2.26
N PRO A 119 -7.58 -10.89 -1.27
CA PRO A 119 -7.18 -9.82 -0.34
C PRO A 119 -5.90 -10.12 0.46
N SER A 120 -5.64 -11.40 0.75
CA SER A 120 -4.44 -11.85 1.48
C SER A 120 -3.16 -11.63 0.69
N ILE A 121 -3.16 -11.98 -0.59
CA ILE A 121 -2.03 -11.78 -1.50
C ILE A 121 -1.83 -10.28 -1.73
N SER A 122 -2.89 -9.54 -2.01
CA SER A 122 -2.83 -8.08 -2.15
C SER A 122 -2.23 -7.42 -0.90
N LYS A 123 -2.59 -7.88 0.30
CA LYS A 123 -2.01 -7.37 1.55
C LYS A 123 -0.51 -7.65 1.64
N GLN A 124 -0.04 -8.84 1.28
CA GLN A 124 1.39 -9.18 1.28
C GLN A 124 2.17 -8.32 0.28
N ILE A 125 1.63 -8.13 -0.93
CA ILE A 125 2.22 -7.23 -1.93
C ILE A 125 2.32 -5.80 -1.38
N GLN A 126 1.28 -5.28 -0.76
CA GLN A 126 1.27 -3.93 -0.18
C GLN A 126 2.27 -3.77 0.98
N LEU A 127 2.39 -4.77 1.86
CA LEU A 127 3.39 -4.76 2.94
C LEU A 127 4.81 -4.80 2.38
N GLY A 128 5.06 -5.63 1.37
CA GLY A 128 6.35 -5.67 0.69
C GLY A 128 6.70 -4.34 0.01
N ALA A 129 5.72 -3.72 -0.67
CA ALA A 129 5.92 -2.40 -1.29
C ALA A 129 6.21 -1.29 -0.25
N MET A 130 5.65 -1.39 0.96
CA MET A 130 5.98 -0.48 2.06
C MET A 130 7.41 -0.70 2.56
N ALA A 131 7.87 -1.95 2.68
CA ALA A 131 9.25 -2.24 3.09
C ALA A 131 10.25 -1.63 2.09
N THR A 132 10.06 -1.86 0.79
CA THR A 132 10.88 -1.24 -0.26
C THR A 132 10.82 0.28 -0.23
N ALA A 133 9.64 0.87 0.02
CA ALA A 133 9.51 2.33 0.09
C ALA A 133 10.31 2.95 1.24
N LYS A 134 10.43 2.26 2.38
CA LYS A 134 11.27 2.70 3.51
C LYS A 134 12.76 2.66 3.14
N GLU A 135 13.21 1.60 2.50
CA GLU A 135 14.60 1.45 2.05
C GLU A 135 14.98 2.52 1.02
N VAL A 136 14.14 2.71 0.01
CA VAL A 136 14.36 3.75 -1.01
C VAL A 136 14.34 5.14 -0.38
N ALA A 137 13.42 5.42 0.54
CA ALA A 137 13.35 6.70 1.22
C ALA A 137 14.62 7.00 2.04
N ALA A 138 15.15 5.99 2.73
CA ALA A 138 16.39 6.11 3.50
C ALA A 138 17.59 6.36 2.58
N PHE A 139 17.71 5.60 1.49
CA PHE A 139 18.75 5.80 0.49
C PHE A 139 18.72 7.21 -0.11
N VAL A 140 17.53 7.64 -0.57
CA VAL A 140 17.37 8.95 -1.22
C VAL A 140 17.65 10.09 -0.25
N ALA A 141 17.17 9.99 1.01
CA ALA A 141 17.44 11.01 2.02
C ALA A 141 18.92 11.15 2.35
N LEU A 142 19.60 10.03 2.57
CA LEU A 142 21.03 10.03 2.89
C LEU A 142 21.88 10.48 1.70
N SER A 143 21.58 10.00 0.49
CA SER A 143 22.26 10.44 -0.72
C SER A 143 22.08 11.94 -0.98
N PHE A 144 20.87 12.47 -0.74
CA PHE A 144 20.58 13.90 -0.86
C PHE A 144 21.43 14.75 0.10
N LEU A 145 21.70 14.23 1.30
CA LEU A 145 22.53 14.88 2.31
C LEU A 145 24.04 14.62 2.15
N GLY A 146 24.46 13.90 1.09
CA GLY A 146 25.87 13.61 0.79
C GLY A 146 26.47 12.49 1.64
N PHE A 147 25.66 11.69 2.34
CA PHE A 147 26.15 10.48 3.01
C PHE A 147 26.43 9.37 1.99
N ASP A 148 27.38 8.50 2.32
CA ASP A 148 27.73 7.33 1.50
C ASP A 148 26.67 6.23 1.70
N ALA A 149 25.60 6.30 0.90
CA ALA A 149 24.55 5.31 0.81
C ALA A 149 24.60 4.63 -0.56
N THR A 150 24.57 3.29 -0.59
CA THR A 150 24.65 2.54 -1.84
C THR A 150 23.55 1.52 -1.94
N PHE A 151 23.12 1.20 -3.18
CA PHE A 151 22.32 0.02 -3.45
C PHE A 151 23.25 -1.16 -3.74
N GLU A 152 23.02 -2.25 -3.06
CA GLU A 152 23.50 -3.56 -3.45
C GLU A 152 22.42 -4.23 -4.29
N GLU A 153 22.68 -4.47 -5.56
CA GLU A 153 21.75 -5.18 -6.44
C GLU A 153 21.60 -6.62 -5.97
N GLY A 154 20.43 -7.19 -6.11
CA GLY A 154 20.14 -8.55 -5.70
C GLY A 154 19.39 -9.33 -6.77
N PRO A 155 19.27 -10.67 -6.61
CA PRO A 155 18.61 -11.52 -7.58
C PRO A 155 17.13 -11.18 -7.78
N ALA A 156 16.59 -11.56 -8.92
CA ALA A 156 15.18 -11.37 -9.25
C ALA A 156 14.28 -12.19 -8.32
N GLN A 157 13.21 -11.58 -7.82
CA GLN A 157 12.16 -12.23 -7.03
C GLN A 157 10.83 -12.22 -7.78
N VAL A 158 10.04 -13.27 -7.60
CA VAL A 158 8.65 -13.31 -8.09
C VAL A 158 7.80 -12.39 -7.24
N GLY A 159 7.48 -11.20 -7.76
CA GLY A 159 6.65 -10.20 -7.08
C GLY A 159 5.15 -10.43 -7.25
N GLY A 160 4.75 -11.19 -8.29
CA GLY A 160 3.36 -11.51 -8.59
C GLY A 160 3.18 -12.07 -9.99
N PHE A 161 1.94 -12.36 -10.35
CA PHE A 161 1.55 -12.82 -11.68
C PHE A 161 0.47 -11.90 -12.23
N ASP A 162 0.54 -11.63 -13.53
CA ASP A 162 -0.52 -10.91 -14.22
C ASP A 162 -1.70 -11.88 -14.47
N PRO A 163 -2.93 -11.53 -14.06
CA PRO A 163 -4.12 -12.36 -14.30
C PRO A 163 -4.34 -12.72 -15.76
N GLU A 164 -4.02 -11.81 -16.68
CA GLU A 164 -4.15 -12.06 -18.12
C GLU A 164 -3.16 -13.12 -18.60
N LEU A 165 -2.02 -13.25 -17.95
CA LEU A 165 -0.98 -14.25 -18.26
C LEU A 165 -1.20 -15.57 -17.52
N CYS A 166 -2.07 -15.58 -16.50
CA CYS A 166 -2.35 -16.74 -15.66
C CYS A 166 -3.86 -17.03 -15.54
N PRO A 167 -4.55 -17.36 -16.63
CA PRO A 167 -5.94 -17.77 -16.56
C PRO A 167 -6.10 -19.09 -15.79
N THR A 168 -7.33 -19.37 -15.30
CA THR A 168 -7.64 -20.57 -14.52
C THR A 168 -7.31 -21.89 -15.22
N ASP A 169 -7.29 -21.89 -16.56
CA ASP A 169 -6.93 -23.02 -17.43
C ASP A 169 -5.49 -22.92 -17.97
N ALA A 170 -4.62 -22.11 -17.36
CA ALA A 170 -3.23 -21.96 -17.76
C ALA A 170 -2.52 -23.33 -17.83
N PRO A 171 -1.63 -23.56 -18.83
CA PRO A 171 -0.84 -24.78 -18.95
C PRO A 171 -0.03 -25.09 -17.70
N GLU A 172 0.27 -26.37 -17.45
CA GLU A 172 0.96 -26.85 -16.24
C GLU A 172 2.35 -26.21 -16.03
N LEU A 173 3.08 -25.93 -17.11
CA LEU A 173 4.41 -25.31 -17.07
C LEU A 173 4.36 -23.76 -17.12
N ARG A 174 3.19 -23.14 -16.95
CA ARG A 174 3.10 -21.70 -16.85
C ARG A 174 3.71 -21.23 -15.51
N ALA A 175 4.43 -20.12 -15.50
CA ALA A 175 5.12 -19.60 -14.31
C ALA A 175 4.23 -19.60 -13.06
N CYS A 176 3.00 -19.12 -13.14
CA CYS A 176 2.06 -19.07 -12.03
C CYS A 176 1.56 -20.43 -11.51
N ARG A 177 1.83 -21.52 -12.22
CA ARG A 177 1.52 -22.89 -11.76
C ARG A 177 2.66 -23.52 -10.97
N VAL A 178 3.89 -23.09 -11.23
CA VAL A 178 5.11 -23.74 -10.70
C VAL A 178 5.91 -22.83 -9.77
N LEU A 179 5.81 -21.52 -9.93
CA LEU A 179 6.42 -20.53 -9.05
C LEU A 179 5.43 -20.01 -8.00
N GLN A 180 5.97 -19.47 -6.92
CA GLN A 180 5.21 -18.81 -5.86
C GLN A 180 5.65 -17.35 -5.73
N VAL A 181 4.74 -16.47 -5.34
CA VAL A 181 5.10 -15.09 -4.97
C VAL A 181 6.09 -15.14 -3.82
N GLY A 182 7.20 -14.42 -3.98
CA GLY A 182 8.31 -14.43 -3.03
C GLY A 182 9.43 -15.43 -3.36
N ASP A 183 9.30 -16.25 -4.40
CA ASP A 183 10.42 -17.07 -4.86
C ASP A 183 11.52 -16.19 -5.43
N VAL A 184 12.76 -16.42 -5.00
CA VAL A 184 13.97 -15.77 -5.51
C VAL A 184 14.59 -16.68 -6.56
N LEU A 185 14.86 -16.14 -7.74
CA LEU A 185 15.54 -16.87 -8.81
C LEU A 185 17.05 -16.88 -8.54
N LEU A 186 17.63 -18.09 -8.49
CA LEU A 186 19.07 -18.26 -8.28
C LEU A 186 19.80 -18.57 -9.59
N SER A 187 19.18 -19.33 -10.49
CA SER A 187 19.72 -19.59 -11.81
C SER A 187 18.63 -19.91 -12.84
N VAL A 188 18.96 -19.68 -14.09
CA VAL A 188 18.16 -20.07 -15.26
C VAL A 188 19.01 -20.97 -16.14
N ASP A 189 18.51 -22.15 -16.44
CA ASP A 189 19.14 -23.10 -17.38
C ASP A 189 18.27 -23.15 -18.66
N VAL A 190 18.88 -22.80 -19.77
CA VAL A 190 18.25 -22.80 -21.10
C VAL A 190 18.83 -23.95 -21.91
N ASP A 191 18.01 -24.90 -22.29
CA ASP A 191 18.43 -26.02 -23.12
C ASP A 191 18.97 -25.55 -24.48
N GLY A 192 20.15 -26.06 -24.83
CA GLY A 192 20.75 -25.74 -26.12
C GLY A 192 19.98 -26.36 -27.28
N ARG A 193 19.76 -25.59 -28.35
CA ARG A 193 19.11 -26.04 -29.58
C ARG A 193 20.11 -26.73 -30.51
N ASP A 194 19.62 -27.59 -31.38
CA ASP A 194 20.38 -28.27 -32.42
C ASP A 194 21.63 -29.03 -31.93
N GLY A 195 21.57 -29.53 -30.66
CA GLY A 195 22.67 -30.24 -30.02
C GLY A 195 23.75 -29.34 -29.41
N ALA A 196 23.47 -28.05 -29.27
CA ALA A 196 24.30 -27.18 -28.44
C ALA A 196 24.13 -27.53 -26.95
N PRO A 197 25.15 -27.35 -26.10
CA PRO A 197 25.01 -27.60 -24.68
C PRO A 197 24.01 -26.61 -24.04
N SER A 198 23.33 -27.03 -22.98
CA SER A 198 22.56 -26.11 -22.12
C SER A 198 23.45 -25.02 -21.54
N VAL A 199 22.90 -23.84 -21.35
CA VAL A 199 23.57 -22.69 -20.77
C VAL A 199 22.88 -22.32 -19.46
N THR A 200 23.62 -22.51 -18.36
CA THR A 200 23.15 -22.05 -17.04
C THR A 200 23.67 -20.65 -16.78
N LYS A 201 22.80 -19.71 -16.44
CA LYS A 201 23.11 -18.36 -16.00
C LYS A 201 22.69 -18.20 -14.56
N ASP A 202 23.62 -17.85 -13.69
CA ASP A 202 23.33 -17.42 -12.32
C ASP A 202 22.62 -16.06 -12.36
N ILE A 203 21.68 -15.85 -11.46
CA ILE A 203 20.89 -14.64 -11.36
C ILE A 203 21.31 -13.88 -10.10
N ASP A 204 22.31 -13.02 -10.27
CA ASP A 204 22.82 -12.16 -9.19
C ASP A 204 22.07 -10.83 -9.14
N VAL A 205 21.59 -10.36 -10.29
CA VAL A 205 20.85 -9.10 -10.45
C VAL A 205 19.61 -9.31 -11.33
N LEU A 206 18.67 -8.39 -11.24
CA LEU A 206 17.41 -8.48 -12.01
C LEU A 206 17.64 -8.56 -13.53
N SER A 207 18.62 -7.83 -14.07
CA SER A 207 18.94 -7.83 -15.51
C SER A 207 19.41 -9.18 -16.05
N ASP A 208 20.00 -10.03 -15.20
CA ASP A 208 20.49 -11.37 -15.58
C ASP A 208 19.37 -12.26 -16.12
N VAL A 209 18.12 -12.09 -15.65
CA VAL A 209 16.96 -12.80 -16.18
C VAL A 209 16.77 -12.54 -17.68
N SER A 210 16.88 -11.28 -18.09
CA SER A 210 16.73 -10.91 -19.51
C SER A 210 17.92 -11.40 -20.34
N GLU A 211 19.11 -11.37 -19.77
CA GLU A 211 20.31 -11.88 -20.43
C GLU A 211 20.25 -13.42 -20.63
N ALA A 212 19.78 -14.15 -19.60
CA ALA A 212 19.62 -15.61 -19.65
C ALA A 212 18.66 -16.04 -20.77
N LEU A 213 17.64 -15.25 -21.06
CA LEU A 213 16.65 -15.56 -22.10
C LEU A 213 17.09 -15.09 -23.50
N THR A 214 18.31 -14.56 -23.65
CA THR A 214 18.80 -14.12 -24.97
C THR A 214 18.90 -15.29 -25.94
N GLY A 215 18.16 -15.23 -27.05
CA GLY A 215 18.09 -16.28 -28.06
C GLY A 215 17.09 -17.40 -27.79
N ALA A 216 16.39 -17.36 -26.66
CA ALA A 216 15.25 -18.23 -26.40
C ALA A 216 14.02 -17.83 -27.24
N GLU A 217 13.13 -18.77 -27.51
CA GLU A 217 11.89 -18.53 -28.27
C GLU A 217 10.66 -18.85 -27.42
N VAL A 218 9.53 -18.31 -27.86
CA VAL A 218 8.23 -18.59 -27.23
C VAL A 218 7.93 -20.09 -27.32
N GLY A 219 7.62 -20.67 -26.16
CA GLY A 219 7.35 -22.11 -26.03
C GLY A 219 8.55 -22.96 -25.64
N ASP A 220 9.75 -22.41 -25.59
CA ASP A 220 10.89 -23.10 -24.97
C ASP A 220 10.61 -23.36 -23.49
N VAL A 221 11.15 -24.44 -22.98
CA VAL A 221 11.08 -24.76 -21.57
C VAL A 221 12.45 -24.48 -20.96
N VAL A 222 12.47 -23.69 -19.90
CA VAL A 222 13.67 -23.38 -19.12
C VAL A 222 13.56 -24.01 -17.74
N THR A 223 14.70 -24.42 -17.19
CA THR A 223 14.78 -24.91 -15.82
C THR A 223 15.24 -23.77 -14.90
N LEU A 224 14.48 -23.49 -13.87
CA LEU A 224 14.78 -22.46 -12.87
C LEU A 224 15.16 -23.11 -11.56
N THR A 225 16.27 -22.67 -10.96
CA THR A 225 16.54 -22.92 -9.54
C THR A 225 16.03 -21.73 -8.74
N VAL A 226 15.12 -21.98 -7.81
CA VAL A 226 14.47 -20.95 -7.00
C VAL A 226 14.51 -21.30 -5.52
N ARG A 227 14.48 -20.29 -4.67
CA ARG A 227 14.37 -20.42 -3.22
C ARG A 227 13.25 -19.53 -2.72
N SER A 228 12.33 -20.09 -1.92
CA SER A 228 11.24 -19.30 -1.35
C SER A 228 11.79 -18.33 -0.30
N ILE A 229 11.20 -17.12 -0.21
CA ILE A 229 11.61 -16.09 0.73
C ILE A 229 11.56 -16.62 2.18
N GLY A 230 12.62 -16.39 2.93
CA GLY A 230 12.74 -16.86 4.33
C GLY A 230 13.03 -18.35 4.48
N ALA A 231 13.15 -19.12 3.38
CA ALA A 231 13.63 -20.48 3.43
C ALA A 231 15.16 -20.52 3.70
N PRO A 232 15.66 -21.53 4.43
CA PRO A 232 17.09 -21.76 4.58
C PRO A 232 17.80 -21.92 3.22
N ASP A 233 19.09 -21.61 3.16
CA ASP A 233 19.87 -21.64 1.93
C ASP A 233 19.96 -23.03 1.26
N ASP A 234 19.71 -24.09 2.01
CA ASP A 234 19.69 -25.48 1.53
C ASP A 234 18.33 -25.96 0.99
N GLN A 235 17.31 -25.10 0.99
CA GLN A 235 15.96 -25.40 0.50
C GLN A 235 15.68 -24.80 -0.88
N GLU A 236 16.49 -25.20 -1.85
CA GLU A 236 16.29 -24.84 -3.24
C GLU A 236 15.32 -25.80 -3.93
N ARG A 237 14.52 -25.23 -4.87
CA ARG A 237 13.60 -25.99 -5.72
C ARG A 237 14.00 -25.80 -7.18
N VAL A 238 13.93 -26.87 -7.93
CA VAL A 238 14.12 -26.83 -9.39
C VAL A 238 12.75 -26.98 -10.03
N VAL A 239 12.39 -26.04 -10.90
CA VAL A 239 11.10 -26.00 -11.59
C VAL A 239 11.29 -25.75 -13.09
N GLU A 240 10.44 -26.35 -13.91
CA GLU A 240 10.42 -26.12 -15.35
C GLU A 240 9.32 -25.10 -15.69
N VAL A 241 9.66 -24.12 -16.55
CA VAL A 241 8.73 -23.07 -16.98
C VAL A 241 8.77 -22.95 -18.50
N ALA A 242 7.59 -22.94 -19.12
CA ALA A 242 7.46 -22.65 -20.53
C ALA A 242 7.45 -21.13 -20.77
N LEU A 243 8.37 -20.67 -21.61
CA LEU A 243 8.49 -19.26 -21.97
C LEU A 243 7.31 -18.79 -22.81
N MET A 244 6.98 -17.51 -22.69
CA MET A 244 5.87 -16.89 -23.38
C MET A 244 6.25 -15.54 -23.98
N GLU A 245 5.41 -15.02 -24.87
CA GLU A 245 5.57 -13.69 -25.41
C GLU A 245 5.06 -12.62 -24.43
N SER A 246 5.77 -11.51 -24.33
CA SER A 246 5.34 -10.37 -23.53
C SER A 246 4.11 -9.71 -24.16
N PRO A 247 3.02 -9.47 -23.40
CA PRO A 247 1.83 -8.80 -23.93
C PRO A 247 2.07 -7.31 -24.22
N SER A 248 3.02 -6.70 -23.53
CA SER A 248 3.36 -5.28 -23.68
C SER A 248 4.42 -5.00 -24.76
N GLU A 249 5.25 -6.00 -25.09
CA GLU A 249 6.37 -5.88 -26.04
C GLU A 249 6.38 -7.07 -27.00
N PRO A 250 5.70 -6.97 -28.17
CA PRO A 250 5.67 -8.06 -29.15
C PRO A 250 7.08 -8.49 -29.58
N GLY A 251 7.31 -9.81 -29.59
CA GLY A 251 8.62 -10.40 -29.91
C GLY A 251 9.58 -10.55 -28.73
N ARG A 252 9.25 -9.99 -27.56
CA ARG A 252 10.02 -10.21 -26.34
C ARG A 252 9.58 -11.48 -25.63
N VAL A 253 10.53 -12.35 -25.33
CA VAL A 253 10.30 -13.59 -24.59
C VAL A 253 10.44 -13.33 -23.09
N ILE A 254 9.50 -13.84 -22.31
CA ILE A 254 9.46 -13.70 -20.85
C ILE A 254 9.13 -15.03 -20.16
N ILE A 255 9.49 -15.14 -18.89
CA ILE A 255 9.10 -16.27 -18.03
C ILE A 255 7.61 -16.19 -17.67
N GLY A 256 7.05 -14.99 -17.49
CA GLY A 256 5.62 -14.78 -17.23
C GLY A 256 5.28 -14.53 -15.76
N PHE A 257 6.14 -13.82 -15.04
CA PHE A 257 5.88 -13.26 -13.72
C PHE A 257 6.27 -11.78 -13.69
N ASN A 258 5.74 -11.04 -12.73
CA ASN A 258 6.16 -9.67 -12.47
C ASN A 258 7.41 -9.71 -11.57
N PRO A 259 8.58 -9.31 -12.08
CA PRO A 259 9.80 -9.35 -11.29
C PRO A 259 9.78 -8.24 -10.23
N ARG A 260 10.31 -8.57 -9.06
CA ARG A 260 10.64 -7.63 -8.00
C ARG A 260 12.15 -7.58 -7.84
N ASP A 261 12.68 -6.39 -7.69
CA ASP A 261 14.06 -6.17 -7.35
C ASP A 261 14.27 -6.49 -5.86
N THR A 262 15.25 -7.32 -5.53
CA THR A 262 15.66 -7.64 -4.16
C THR A 262 16.86 -6.83 -3.72
N ARG A 263 17.10 -5.72 -4.38
CA ARG A 263 18.12 -4.73 -4.01
C ARG A 263 18.07 -4.45 -2.51
N THR A 264 19.20 -4.56 -1.85
CA THR A 264 19.38 -4.12 -0.47
C THR A 264 20.08 -2.77 -0.43
N VAL A 265 19.71 -1.95 0.54
CA VAL A 265 20.33 -0.63 0.73
C VAL A 265 21.38 -0.74 1.83
N GLN A 266 22.62 -0.40 1.50
CA GLN A 266 23.65 -0.23 2.51
C GLN A 266 23.66 1.23 2.97
N LEU A 267 23.38 1.43 4.25
CA LEU A 267 23.30 2.73 4.89
C LEU A 267 24.38 2.88 5.94
N PRO A 268 24.96 4.07 6.13
CA PRO A 268 25.93 4.33 7.19
C PRO A 268 25.31 4.31 8.58
N VAL A 269 23.99 4.33 8.68
CA VAL A 269 23.19 4.31 9.92
C VAL A 269 22.04 3.32 9.79
N GLU A 270 21.60 2.77 10.90
CA GLU A 270 20.41 1.92 10.95
C GLU A 270 19.17 2.80 11.11
N ILE A 271 18.24 2.67 10.18
CA ILE A 271 16.98 3.43 10.14
C ILE A 271 15.82 2.44 10.20
N ASP A 272 14.94 2.62 11.18
CA ASP A 272 13.68 1.90 11.25
C ASP A 272 12.50 2.87 11.30
N ILE A 273 11.47 2.59 10.49
CA ILE A 273 10.20 3.33 10.48
C ILE A 273 9.09 2.33 10.77
N ASP A 274 8.51 2.40 11.96
CA ASP A 274 7.40 1.53 12.33
C ASP A 274 6.13 1.93 11.59
N THR A 275 5.70 1.08 10.67
CA THR A 275 4.48 1.28 9.89
C THR A 275 3.36 0.31 10.27
N ASP A 276 3.54 -0.51 11.34
CA ASP A 276 2.58 -1.54 11.76
C ASP A 276 2.12 -2.42 10.58
N SER A 277 0.82 -2.42 10.33
CA SER A 277 0.17 -3.12 9.21
C SER A 277 -0.17 -2.22 8.01
N ILE A 278 0.38 -1.01 7.95
CA ILE A 278 0.18 -0.08 6.84
C ILE A 278 0.99 -0.58 5.65
N GLY A 279 0.33 -0.69 4.49
CA GLY A 279 0.93 -1.14 3.25
C GLY A 279 0.89 -0.09 2.16
N GLY A 280 1.66 -0.34 1.10
CA GLY A 280 1.73 0.49 -0.09
C GLY A 280 2.87 1.52 -0.07
N PRO A 281 3.44 1.84 -1.24
CA PRO A 281 4.66 2.65 -1.35
C PRO A 281 4.42 4.16 -1.25
N SER A 282 3.16 4.61 -1.09
CA SER A 282 2.76 6.01 -1.24
C SER A 282 3.20 6.96 -0.11
N ALA A 283 3.93 6.45 0.87
CA ALA A 283 4.53 7.24 1.95
C ALA A 283 6.02 7.56 1.72
N GLY A 284 6.62 7.09 0.61
CA GLY A 284 8.04 7.23 0.32
C GLY A 284 8.55 8.66 0.44
N LEU A 285 7.91 9.62 -0.23
CA LEU A 285 8.27 11.04 -0.13
C LEU A 285 8.18 11.56 1.31
N ALA A 286 7.16 11.16 2.07
CA ALA A 286 7.02 11.59 3.46
C ALA A 286 8.14 11.05 4.35
N PHE A 287 8.54 9.81 4.13
CA PHE A 287 9.67 9.21 4.86
C PHE A 287 10.99 9.88 4.49
N THR A 288 11.22 10.14 3.21
CA THR A 288 12.42 10.85 2.73
C THR A 288 12.55 12.23 3.40
N LEU A 289 11.47 13.04 3.36
CA LEU A 289 11.47 14.36 3.95
C LEU A 289 11.62 14.33 5.48
N ALA A 290 10.99 13.35 6.16
CA ALA A 290 11.14 13.21 7.61
C ALA A 290 12.55 12.78 8.02
N LEU A 291 13.24 11.98 7.22
CA LEU A 291 14.63 11.61 7.44
C LEU A 291 15.56 12.82 7.23
N ILE A 292 15.35 13.61 6.18
CA ILE A 292 16.08 14.85 5.97
C ILE A 292 15.88 15.79 7.16
N ASP A 293 14.64 15.96 7.64
CA ASP A 293 14.28 16.79 8.79
C ASP A 293 15.01 16.32 10.07
N ALA A 294 15.04 15.01 10.30
CA ALA A 294 15.71 14.42 11.47
C ALA A 294 17.25 14.43 11.38
N LEU A 295 17.83 14.58 10.21
CA LEU A 295 19.28 14.54 9.98
C LEU A 295 19.88 15.93 9.68
N THR A 296 19.07 16.98 9.65
CA THR A 296 19.52 18.36 9.41
C THR A 296 19.06 19.29 10.54
N PRO A 297 19.85 20.31 10.90
CA PRO A 297 19.45 21.27 11.90
C PRO A 297 18.30 22.17 11.42
N GLY A 298 17.33 22.44 12.28
CA GLY A 298 16.18 23.31 12.01
C GLY A 298 14.92 22.53 11.76
N GLU A 299 13.91 23.21 11.21
CA GLU A 299 12.58 22.68 10.91
C GLU A 299 12.34 22.69 9.41
N LEU A 300 12.35 21.53 8.76
CA LEU A 300 12.05 21.41 7.33
C LEU A 300 10.57 21.73 7.05
N SER A 301 9.68 21.35 7.96
CA SER A 301 8.26 21.61 7.81
C SER A 301 7.92 23.07 8.17
N PRO A 302 7.08 23.74 7.37
CA PRO A 302 6.66 25.10 7.66
C PRO A 302 5.71 25.17 8.88
N PRO A 303 5.53 26.37 9.48
CA PRO A 303 4.49 26.60 10.48
C PRO A 303 3.11 26.14 9.96
N GLY A 304 2.29 25.51 10.82
CA GLY A 304 1.02 24.88 10.42
C GLY A 304 1.15 23.40 10.06
N GLY A 305 2.38 22.94 9.86
CA GLY A 305 2.72 21.53 9.55
C GLY A 305 2.41 21.14 8.11
N VAL A 306 3.05 20.09 7.67
CA VAL A 306 2.91 19.53 6.32
C VAL A 306 2.44 18.09 6.36
N ALA A 307 1.50 17.77 5.47
CA ALA A 307 1.18 16.40 5.11
C ALA A 307 1.76 16.09 3.73
N VAL A 308 2.21 14.87 3.53
CA VAL A 308 2.95 14.49 2.34
C VAL A 308 2.50 13.12 1.86
N THR A 309 2.36 12.96 0.55
CA THR A 309 2.16 11.66 -0.09
C THR A 309 2.86 11.63 -1.44
N GLY A 310 3.34 10.47 -1.82
CA GLY A 310 4.06 10.21 -3.06
C GLY A 310 4.87 8.93 -2.93
N THR A 311 4.98 8.17 -4.01
CA THR A 311 6.03 7.16 -4.09
C THR A 311 7.37 7.87 -4.32
N MET A 312 8.46 7.24 -3.92
CA MET A 312 9.82 7.75 -4.13
C MET A 312 10.59 6.71 -4.93
N SER A 313 11.24 7.13 -6.01
CA SER A 313 12.20 6.32 -6.75
C SER A 313 13.63 6.64 -6.33
N GLY A 314 14.58 5.75 -6.64
CA GLY A 314 15.98 5.90 -6.22
C GLY A 314 16.70 7.12 -6.80
N ASP A 315 16.20 7.71 -7.87
CA ASP A 315 16.69 8.94 -8.51
C ASP A 315 16.02 10.22 -7.95
N GLY A 316 15.16 10.10 -6.92
CA GLY A 316 14.48 11.24 -6.30
C GLY A 316 13.20 11.68 -6.99
N GLU A 317 12.70 10.96 -7.99
CA GLU A 317 11.41 11.26 -8.62
C GLU A 317 10.22 10.88 -7.72
N VAL A 318 9.17 11.70 -7.77
CA VAL A 318 7.93 11.52 -7.00
C VAL A 318 6.85 10.93 -7.91
N GLY A 319 6.54 9.67 -7.70
CA GLY A 319 5.57 8.95 -8.50
C GLY A 319 4.13 9.02 -7.98
N PRO A 320 3.15 8.64 -8.83
CA PRO A 320 1.73 8.75 -8.55
C PRO A 320 1.25 7.83 -7.43
N ILE A 321 0.07 8.16 -6.86
CA ILE A 321 -0.54 7.41 -5.76
C ILE A 321 -2.04 7.19 -5.99
N GLY A 322 -2.62 6.23 -5.29
CA GLY A 322 -4.05 6.03 -5.22
C GLY A 322 -4.75 6.80 -4.10
N ALA A 323 -6.07 6.89 -4.18
CA ALA A 323 -6.94 7.45 -3.13
C ALA A 323 -6.62 8.90 -2.73
N LEU A 324 -6.21 9.75 -3.69
CA LEU A 324 -5.80 11.13 -3.41
C LEU A 324 -6.92 11.94 -2.75
N VAL A 325 -8.18 11.75 -3.15
CA VAL A 325 -9.35 12.44 -2.57
C VAL A 325 -9.52 12.08 -1.10
N GLN A 326 -9.45 10.81 -0.77
CA GLN A 326 -9.56 10.30 0.61
C GLN A 326 -8.41 10.83 1.49
N LYS A 327 -7.21 10.84 0.93
CA LYS A 327 -6.03 11.42 1.60
C LYS A 327 -6.19 12.91 1.84
N ALA A 328 -6.71 13.67 0.89
CA ALA A 328 -6.99 15.10 1.06
C ALA A 328 -7.99 15.38 2.20
N VAL A 329 -9.02 14.53 2.36
CA VAL A 329 -9.94 14.61 3.49
C VAL A 329 -9.22 14.29 4.82
N ALA A 330 -8.34 13.29 4.84
CA ALA A 330 -7.55 12.94 6.02
C ALA A 330 -6.63 14.11 6.44
N VAL A 331 -5.99 14.79 5.49
CA VAL A 331 -5.18 15.98 5.73
C VAL A 331 -6.02 17.12 6.33
N ARG A 332 -7.18 17.43 5.73
CA ARG A 332 -8.10 18.44 6.29
C ARG A 332 -8.47 18.13 7.75
N ARG A 333 -8.75 16.86 8.05
CA ARG A 333 -9.11 16.42 9.41
C ARG A 333 -7.95 16.51 10.40
N SER A 334 -6.71 16.40 9.94
CA SER A 334 -5.51 16.48 10.78
C SER A 334 -5.12 17.91 11.17
N GLY A 335 -5.69 18.92 10.50
CA GLY A 335 -5.34 20.32 10.70
C GLY A 335 -4.02 20.75 10.07
N ALA A 336 -3.40 19.93 9.19
CA ALA A 336 -2.27 20.37 8.39
C ALA A 336 -2.74 21.38 7.33
N GLU A 337 -1.97 22.44 7.13
CA GLU A 337 -2.32 23.52 6.22
C GLU A 337 -1.70 23.35 4.83
N LEU A 338 -0.67 22.50 4.72
CA LEU A 338 0.02 22.18 3.47
C LEU A 338 -0.06 20.67 3.16
N PHE A 339 -0.31 20.34 1.89
CA PHE A 339 -0.31 18.97 1.41
C PHE A 339 0.50 18.84 0.12
N LEU A 340 1.68 18.21 0.22
CA LEU A 340 2.50 17.86 -0.94
C LEU A 340 1.98 16.57 -1.58
N VAL A 341 1.79 16.62 -2.90
CA VAL A 341 1.25 15.52 -3.70
C VAL A 341 2.04 15.35 -4.99
N PRO A 342 2.05 14.14 -5.60
CA PRO A 342 2.74 13.96 -6.87
C PRO A 342 2.17 14.85 -7.98
N SER A 343 3.03 15.45 -8.79
CA SER A 343 2.62 16.22 -9.98
C SER A 343 2.07 15.32 -11.11
N ALA A 344 2.46 14.04 -11.12
CA ALA A 344 2.01 13.04 -12.08
C ALA A 344 0.55 12.59 -11.89
N GLN A 345 -0.17 13.12 -10.90
CA GLN A 345 -1.60 12.88 -10.72
C GLN A 345 -2.42 13.52 -11.84
N SER A 346 -3.55 12.90 -12.20
CA SER A 346 -4.43 13.48 -13.22
C SER A 346 -4.98 14.84 -12.79
N VAL A 347 -5.23 15.72 -13.75
CA VAL A 347 -5.82 17.05 -13.50
C VAL A 347 -7.16 16.92 -12.77
N ASN A 348 -7.94 15.88 -13.08
CA ASN A 348 -9.24 15.63 -12.44
C ASN A 348 -9.06 15.20 -10.97
N ASP A 349 -8.08 14.33 -10.67
CA ASP A 349 -7.80 13.90 -9.30
C ASP A 349 -7.32 15.07 -8.44
N LEU A 350 -6.43 15.92 -8.98
CA LEU A 350 -5.97 17.12 -8.29
C LEU A 350 -7.10 18.10 -8.03
N ALA A 351 -8.02 18.31 -8.98
CA ALA A 351 -9.18 19.16 -8.79
C ALA A 351 -10.15 18.61 -7.74
N ALA A 352 -10.42 17.31 -7.77
CA ALA A 352 -11.24 16.62 -6.78
C ALA A 352 -10.62 16.67 -5.38
N ALA A 353 -9.31 16.46 -5.28
CA ALA A 353 -8.57 16.56 -4.01
C ALA A 353 -8.62 17.97 -3.42
N ARG A 354 -8.44 19.02 -4.24
CA ARG A 354 -8.58 20.42 -3.79
C ARG A 354 -9.99 20.71 -3.25
N SER A 355 -11.01 20.20 -3.95
CA SER A 355 -12.39 20.33 -3.48
C SER A 355 -12.62 19.63 -2.15
N ALA A 356 -12.06 18.43 -1.97
CA ALA A 356 -12.19 17.64 -0.75
C ALA A 356 -11.40 18.20 0.43
N ALA A 357 -10.22 18.76 0.17
CA ALA A 357 -9.37 19.42 1.16
C ALA A 357 -10.00 20.70 1.70
N GLY A 358 -10.76 21.42 0.86
CA GLY A 358 -11.34 22.72 1.22
C GLY A 358 -10.30 23.84 1.24
N SER A 359 -10.72 25.04 1.63
CA SER A 359 -9.89 26.27 1.58
C SER A 359 -8.79 26.35 2.66
N GLY A 360 -8.81 25.45 3.65
CA GLY A 360 -7.84 25.44 4.75
C GLY A 360 -6.57 24.64 4.46
N VAL A 361 -6.48 23.97 3.30
CA VAL A 361 -5.33 23.15 2.94
C VAL A 361 -4.83 23.56 1.56
N GLU A 362 -3.59 24.01 1.47
CA GLU A 362 -2.91 24.25 0.20
C GLU A 362 -2.38 22.93 -0.37
N ILE A 363 -2.80 22.54 -1.58
CA ILE A 363 -2.26 21.36 -2.29
C ILE A 363 -1.21 21.80 -3.29
N VAL A 364 0.02 21.31 -3.09
CA VAL A 364 1.19 21.62 -3.92
C VAL A 364 1.67 20.35 -4.62
N PRO A 365 1.53 20.27 -5.95
CA PRO A 365 2.11 19.18 -6.73
C PRO A 365 3.64 19.33 -6.83
N VAL A 366 4.36 18.22 -6.68
CA VAL A 366 5.82 18.14 -6.81
C VAL A 366 6.20 16.94 -7.66
N ALA A 367 7.25 17.07 -8.47
CA ALA A 367 7.76 16.01 -9.35
C ALA A 367 8.99 15.33 -8.77
N THR A 368 9.79 16.04 -7.97
CA THR A 368 11.04 15.53 -7.42
C THR A 368 11.20 15.90 -5.94
N LEU A 369 12.18 15.29 -5.29
CA LEU A 369 12.55 15.61 -3.91
C LEU A 369 13.01 17.09 -3.79
N GLU A 370 13.81 17.57 -4.75
CA GLU A 370 14.29 18.95 -4.76
C GLU A 370 13.13 19.95 -4.83
N GLU A 371 12.13 19.68 -5.67
CA GLU A 371 10.90 20.50 -5.73
C GLU A 371 10.15 20.48 -4.40
N ALA A 372 10.09 19.33 -3.73
CA ALA A 372 9.42 19.19 -2.44
C ALA A 372 10.15 20.01 -1.35
N VAL A 373 11.49 19.90 -1.25
CA VAL A 373 12.31 20.67 -0.31
C VAL A 373 12.21 22.18 -0.60
N ALA A 374 12.29 22.57 -1.86
CA ALA A 374 12.12 23.97 -2.26
C ALA A 374 10.71 24.54 -1.93
N ALA A 375 9.68 23.70 -2.11
CA ALA A 375 8.30 24.07 -1.78
C ALA A 375 8.08 24.31 -0.27
N LEU A 376 8.76 23.52 0.58
CA LEU A 376 8.74 23.70 2.04
C LEU A 376 9.50 24.95 2.45
N ALA A 377 10.72 25.15 1.93
CA ALA A 377 11.54 26.32 2.21
C ALA A 377 10.82 27.63 1.80
N ALA A 378 10.15 27.66 0.64
CA ALA A 378 9.37 28.82 0.18
C ALA A 378 8.20 29.18 1.10
N ARG A 379 7.80 28.30 2.02
CA ARG A 379 6.69 28.45 2.97
C ARG A 379 7.15 28.61 4.42
N GLY A 380 8.42 28.82 4.65
CA GLY A 380 9.00 29.10 5.95
C GLY A 380 9.66 27.92 6.65
N GLY A 381 9.80 26.78 5.97
CA GLY A 381 10.69 25.71 6.40
C GLY A 381 12.16 26.11 6.30
N THR A 382 13.03 25.48 7.08
CA THR A 382 14.47 25.69 7.00
C THR A 382 14.99 25.19 5.65
N PRO A 383 15.72 25.99 4.87
CA PRO A 383 16.33 25.52 3.63
C PRO A 383 17.38 24.44 3.93
N VAL A 384 17.38 23.36 3.14
CA VAL A 384 18.37 22.31 3.17
C VAL A 384 19.08 22.29 1.82
N GLU A 385 20.40 22.32 1.84
CA GLU A 385 21.23 22.21 0.63
C GLU A 385 21.60 20.74 0.39
N GLN A 386 21.67 20.36 -0.88
CA GLN A 386 22.15 19.05 -1.30
C GLN A 386 23.65 18.95 -1.01
N GLY A 387 24.08 17.86 -0.36
CA GLY A 387 25.47 17.61 0.04
C GLY A 387 26.38 17.14 -1.11
#